data_bdcc421df0756b227b7b03989c7b37b4
#
_entry.id   bdcc421df0756b227b7b03989c7b37b4
#
_cell.length_a   1.000
_cell.length_b   1.000
_cell.length_c   1.000
_cell.angle_alpha   90.00
_cell.angle_beta   90.00
_cell.angle_gamma   90.00
#
_symmetry.space_group_name_H-M   'P 1'
#
loop_
_entity.id
_entity.type
_entity.pdbx_description
1 polymer ?
#
loop_
_entity_poly.entity_id
_entity_poly.type
_entity_poly.pdbx_seq_one_letter_code
_entity_poly.pdbx_strand_id
1 'polypeptide(L)'
;MMSYDVKNLVHADDLVIYDRNSDELKSNLGTRWRLVTDDVMGGLSVAKLSVEEYKGERCLRMQGDVSTDNNGGFVQIALPLGDGKPFDASDYTGVEIEVAGNTESYNIHFRTDDLWFPWQSYRYSFTATPDWQTYRIPFTELTKYKTFSDFSKDEIVRIGVVAIGRDFSADVRLSSIKFYRE
;
A
#
# COMPACT_ATOMS: atom_id res chain seq x y z
N MET A 1 -18.19 23.83 22.40
CA MET A 1 -18.04 22.37 22.26
C MET A 1 -17.41 22.08 20.91
N MET A 2 -16.25 21.46 20.91
CA MET A 2 -15.59 21.09 19.65
C MET A 2 -16.19 19.80 19.11
N SER A 3 -16.69 19.84 17.86
CA SER A 3 -17.06 18.62 17.18
C SER A 3 -15.78 17.96 16.62
N TYR A 4 -15.51 16.77 17.06
CA TYR A 4 -14.41 16.00 16.49
C TYR A 4 -14.90 15.30 15.22
N ASP A 5 -14.17 15.51 14.13
CA ASP A 5 -14.38 14.71 12.94
C ASP A 5 -13.84 13.30 13.23
N VAL A 6 -14.74 12.33 13.37
CA VAL A 6 -14.39 10.95 13.71
C VAL A 6 -13.42 10.33 12.69
N LYS A 7 -13.41 10.83 11.45
CA LYS A 7 -12.50 10.37 10.41
C LYS A 7 -11.03 10.71 10.68
N ASN A 8 -10.77 11.71 11.52
CA ASN A 8 -9.42 12.17 11.83
C ASN A 8 -8.94 11.74 13.22
N LEU A 9 -9.73 10.93 13.94
CA LEU A 9 -9.30 10.40 15.23
C LEU A 9 -8.26 9.30 15.01
N VAL A 10 -6.98 9.67 15.23
CA VAL A 10 -5.89 8.70 15.36
C VAL A 10 -5.80 8.34 16.84
N HIS A 11 -5.96 7.06 17.16
CA HIS A 11 -5.68 6.59 18.51
C HIS A 11 -4.21 6.82 18.85
N ALA A 12 -3.90 7.24 20.09
CA ALA A 12 -2.53 7.54 20.52
C ALA A 12 -1.58 6.34 20.35
N ASP A 13 -2.12 5.12 20.27
CA ASP A 13 -1.37 3.87 20.10
C ASP A 13 -1.14 3.48 18.65
N ASP A 14 -1.80 4.16 17.70
CA ASP A 14 -1.64 3.89 16.27
C ASP A 14 -0.37 4.55 15.74
N LEU A 15 0.22 3.95 14.72
CA LEU A 15 1.36 4.52 14.00
C LEU A 15 0.91 4.98 12.61
N VAL A 16 0.84 6.28 12.40
CA VAL A 16 0.56 6.85 11.08
C VAL A 16 1.83 6.78 10.24
N ILE A 17 1.80 5.95 9.20
CA ILE A 17 2.93 5.80 8.27
C ILE A 17 2.92 6.91 7.24
N TYR A 18 1.73 7.24 6.72
CA TYR A 18 1.54 8.30 5.73
C TYR A 18 0.12 8.85 5.83
N ASP A 19 -0.01 10.17 5.75
CA ASP A 19 -1.31 10.84 5.65
C ASP A 19 -1.19 12.19 4.91
N ARG A 20 -2.28 12.95 4.87
CA ARG A 20 -2.33 14.25 4.23
C ARG A 20 -1.34 15.29 4.80
N ASN A 21 -0.83 15.05 6.00
CA ASN A 21 0.16 15.94 6.64
C ASN A 21 1.60 15.49 6.37
N SER A 22 1.78 14.36 5.71
CA SER A 22 3.10 13.87 5.33
C SER A 22 3.70 14.70 4.20
N ASP A 23 5.02 14.67 4.06
CA ASP A 23 5.77 15.48 3.10
C ASP A 23 5.82 14.81 1.73
N GLU A 24 4.87 15.14 0.86
CA GLU A 24 4.75 14.65 -0.53
C GLU A 24 4.89 13.13 -0.65
N LEU A 25 6.05 12.64 -1.11
CA LEU A 25 6.34 11.21 -1.27
C LEU A 25 7.05 10.60 -0.07
N LYS A 26 7.30 11.39 0.96
CA LYS A 26 8.04 10.95 2.16
C LYS A 26 7.07 10.46 3.23
N SER A 27 7.31 9.25 3.73
CA SER A 27 6.56 8.72 4.87
C SER A 27 6.99 9.35 6.19
N ASN A 28 6.16 9.19 7.21
CA ASN A 28 6.48 9.63 8.57
C ASN A 28 7.63 8.80 9.21
N LEU A 29 8.00 7.69 8.57
CA LEU A 29 9.15 6.87 8.98
C LEU A 29 10.46 7.33 8.33
N GLY A 30 10.41 8.36 7.47
CA GLY A 30 11.59 8.90 6.79
C GLY A 30 11.91 8.23 5.46
N THR A 31 11.14 7.25 5.06
CA THR A 31 11.31 6.54 3.79
C THR A 31 10.43 7.15 2.69
N ARG A 32 10.70 6.80 1.43
CA ARG A 32 10.02 7.40 0.29
C ARG A 32 9.23 6.38 -0.52
N TRP A 33 8.03 6.79 -0.94
CA TRP A 33 7.25 6.05 -1.92
C TRP A 33 7.97 6.03 -3.27
N ARG A 34 7.90 4.88 -3.93
CA ARG A 34 8.48 4.68 -5.26
C ARG A 34 7.48 4.02 -6.17
N LEU A 35 7.51 4.43 -7.43
CA LEU A 35 6.79 3.74 -8.50
C LEU A 35 7.65 2.58 -8.99
N VAL A 36 7.08 1.37 -9.02
CA VAL A 36 7.73 0.17 -9.55
C VAL A 36 6.77 -0.48 -10.54
N THR A 37 7.24 -0.79 -11.72
CA THR A 37 6.46 -1.50 -12.74
C THR A 37 7.14 -2.81 -13.11
N ASP A 38 6.45 -3.62 -13.89
CA ASP A 38 7.01 -4.86 -14.45
C ASP A 38 8.12 -4.63 -15.50
N ASP A 39 8.45 -3.38 -15.80
CA ASP A 39 9.60 -2.98 -16.60
C ASP A 39 10.90 -3.61 -16.07
N VAL A 40 11.04 -3.76 -14.75
CA VAL A 40 12.17 -4.45 -14.12
C VAL A 40 12.31 -5.91 -14.56
N MET A 41 11.26 -6.51 -15.14
CA MET A 41 11.23 -7.88 -15.67
C MET A 41 11.06 -7.90 -17.20
N GLY A 42 11.17 -6.76 -17.86
CA GLY A 42 10.94 -6.64 -19.31
C GLY A 42 9.47 -6.53 -19.71
N GLY A 43 8.56 -6.31 -18.76
CA GLY A 43 7.14 -6.08 -19.01
C GLY A 43 6.84 -4.73 -19.65
N LEU A 44 5.61 -4.56 -20.13
CA LEU A 44 5.18 -3.39 -20.91
C LEU A 44 4.19 -2.49 -20.17
N SER A 45 3.93 -2.74 -18.88
CA SER A 45 3.07 -1.88 -18.07
C SER A 45 3.68 -0.49 -17.91
N VAL A 46 2.84 0.54 -17.92
CA VAL A 46 3.26 1.94 -17.75
C VAL A 46 2.42 2.59 -16.67
N ALA A 47 3.04 3.42 -15.86
CA ALA A 47 2.34 4.13 -14.81
C ALA A 47 3.04 5.43 -14.43
N LYS A 48 2.32 6.26 -13.66
CA LYS A 48 2.88 7.43 -13.01
C LYS A 48 2.37 7.54 -11.58
N LEU A 49 3.18 8.12 -10.72
CA LEU A 49 2.87 8.45 -9.34
C LEU A 49 2.83 9.97 -9.19
N SER A 50 1.76 10.48 -8.62
CA SER A 50 1.60 11.92 -8.37
C SER A 50 1.00 12.16 -6.99
N VAL A 51 1.18 13.37 -6.48
CA VAL A 51 0.52 13.88 -5.28
C VAL A 51 -0.55 14.87 -5.74
N GLU A 52 -1.77 14.70 -5.27
CA GLU A 52 -2.89 15.55 -5.65
C GLU A 52 -3.91 15.70 -4.52
N GLU A 53 -4.90 16.55 -4.72
CA GLU A 53 -6.10 16.60 -3.90
C GLU A 53 -7.26 15.93 -4.65
N TYR A 54 -8.02 15.13 -3.93
CA TYR A 54 -9.19 14.45 -4.46
C TYR A 54 -10.26 14.38 -3.38
N LYS A 55 -11.44 14.95 -3.67
CA LYS A 55 -12.59 14.98 -2.75
C LYS A 55 -12.17 15.40 -1.33
N GLY A 56 -11.44 16.51 -1.25
CA GLY A 56 -11.05 17.12 0.02
C GLY A 56 -9.85 16.50 0.72
N GLU A 57 -9.22 15.47 0.16
CA GLU A 57 -8.07 14.81 0.75
C GLU A 57 -6.84 14.91 -0.15
N ARG A 58 -5.70 15.29 0.45
CA ARG A 58 -4.41 15.18 -0.21
C ARG A 58 -4.00 13.69 -0.23
N CYS A 59 -3.56 13.22 -1.38
CA CYS A 59 -3.31 11.79 -1.59
C CYS A 59 -2.21 11.52 -2.59
N LEU A 60 -1.71 10.30 -2.56
CA LEU A 60 -0.94 9.70 -3.65
C LEU A 60 -1.90 9.15 -4.69
N ARG A 61 -1.55 9.32 -5.96
CA ARG A 61 -2.29 8.73 -7.07
C ARG A 61 -1.35 7.91 -7.94
N MET A 62 -1.71 6.66 -8.15
CA MET A 62 -1.07 5.79 -9.14
C MET A 62 -2.05 5.54 -10.28
N GLN A 63 -1.64 5.90 -11.50
CA GLN A 63 -2.46 5.64 -12.68
C GLN A 63 -1.58 5.14 -13.81
N GLY A 64 -2.13 4.24 -14.62
CA GLY A 64 -1.40 3.64 -15.72
C GLY A 64 -2.12 2.46 -16.33
N ASP A 65 -1.45 1.81 -17.27
CA ASP A 65 -1.98 0.65 -17.96
C ASP A 65 -1.18 -0.58 -17.57
N VAL A 66 -1.86 -1.55 -16.96
CA VAL A 66 -1.28 -2.85 -16.65
C VAL A 66 -1.37 -3.72 -17.89
N SER A 67 -0.22 -4.28 -18.29
CA SER A 67 -0.11 -5.22 -19.41
C SER A 67 0.51 -6.52 -18.92
N THR A 68 -0.11 -7.64 -19.27
CA THR A 68 0.43 -8.98 -18.95
C THR A 68 1.43 -9.49 -20.00
N ASP A 69 1.67 -8.73 -21.08
CA ASP A 69 2.63 -9.07 -22.12
C ASP A 69 4.06 -9.14 -21.57
N ASN A 70 4.91 -9.94 -22.20
CA ASN A 70 6.33 -10.11 -21.88
C ASN A 70 6.60 -10.48 -20.41
N ASN A 71 5.76 -11.38 -19.85
CA ASN A 71 5.82 -11.80 -18.44
C ASN A 71 5.59 -10.64 -17.45
N GLY A 72 4.96 -9.56 -17.92
CA GLY A 72 4.57 -8.43 -17.10
C GLY A 72 3.30 -8.70 -16.30
N GLY A 73 2.67 -7.65 -15.83
CA GLY A 73 1.35 -7.70 -15.24
C GLY A 73 1.20 -6.95 -13.93
N PHE A 74 2.07 -5.96 -13.64
CA PHE A 74 1.84 -5.12 -12.47
C PHE A 74 2.37 -3.70 -12.62
N VAL A 75 1.72 -2.79 -11.91
CA VAL A 75 2.26 -1.49 -11.50
C VAL A 75 2.01 -1.32 -10.00
N GLN A 76 2.94 -0.71 -9.29
CA GLN A 76 2.78 -0.52 -7.86
C GLN A 76 3.46 0.75 -7.36
N ILE A 77 2.95 1.28 -6.27
CA ILE A 77 3.68 2.20 -5.42
C ILE A 77 4.15 1.44 -4.19
N ALA A 78 5.43 1.52 -3.90
CA ALA A 78 6.07 0.74 -2.84
C ALA A 78 6.75 1.66 -1.83
N LEU A 79 6.65 1.29 -0.57
CA LEU A 79 7.25 2.02 0.54
C LEU A 79 8.12 1.08 1.37
N PRO A 80 9.45 1.27 1.39
CA PRO A 80 10.29 0.65 2.40
C PRO A 80 9.91 1.19 3.79
N LEU A 81 9.92 0.35 4.80
CA LEU A 81 9.57 0.80 6.17
C LEU A 81 10.79 1.16 7.01
N GLY A 82 11.93 0.55 6.73
CA GLY A 82 13.19 0.87 7.39
C GLY A 82 14.27 1.22 6.37
N ASP A 83 15.29 1.90 6.82
CA ASP A 83 16.46 2.23 6.00
C ASP A 83 17.46 1.06 6.05
N GLY A 84 17.18 0.05 5.19
CA GLY A 84 17.98 -1.16 5.13
C GLY A 84 17.77 -2.16 6.27
N LYS A 85 16.77 -1.92 7.13
CA LYS A 85 16.42 -2.81 8.26
C LYS A 85 14.94 -3.12 8.26
N PRO A 86 14.54 -4.33 8.71
CA PRO A 86 13.13 -4.64 8.89
C PRO A 86 12.49 -3.75 9.96
N PHE A 87 11.22 -3.47 9.78
CA PHE A 87 10.39 -2.77 10.75
C PHE A 87 9.68 -3.78 11.66
N ASP A 88 9.79 -3.57 12.96
CA ASP A 88 9.12 -4.40 13.96
C ASP A 88 7.74 -3.82 14.28
N ALA A 89 6.69 -4.47 13.74
CA ALA A 89 5.30 -4.12 13.99
C ALA A 89 4.64 -5.03 15.04
N SER A 90 5.42 -5.62 15.95
CA SER A 90 4.91 -6.55 16.98
C SER A 90 3.84 -5.93 17.86
N ASP A 91 3.90 -4.62 18.10
CA ASP A 91 2.93 -3.90 18.92
C ASP A 91 1.60 -3.64 18.22
N TYR A 92 1.48 -3.96 16.92
CA TYR A 92 0.32 -3.62 16.11
C TYR A 92 -0.47 -4.86 15.71
N THR A 93 -1.76 -4.66 15.47
CA THR A 93 -2.71 -5.72 15.10
C THR A 93 -2.90 -5.82 13.58
N GLY A 94 -2.78 -4.70 12.87
CA GLY A 94 -3.02 -4.67 11.44
C GLY A 94 -2.72 -3.34 10.81
N VAL A 95 -3.15 -3.21 9.55
CA VAL A 95 -2.98 -2.01 8.74
C VAL A 95 -4.34 -1.42 8.39
N GLU A 96 -4.46 -0.11 8.41
CA GLU A 96 -5.65 0.60 7.96
C GLU A 96 -5.26 1.53 6.82
N ILE A 97 -6.01 1.45 5.73
CA ILE A 97 -5.79 2.27 4.53
C ILE A 97 -7.06 3.03 4.17
N GLU A 98 -6.90 4.26 3.69
CA GLU A 98 -7.98 5.02 3.08
C GLU A 98 -7.67 5.19 1.59
N VAL A 99 -8.58 4.69 0.74
CA VAL A 99 -8.36 4.59 -0.70
C VAL A 99 -9.58 5.04 -1.48
N ALA A 100 -9.34 5.49 -2.70
CA ALA A 100 -10.37 5.76 -3.71
C ALA A 100 -9.80 5.38 -5.08
N GLY A 101 -10.66 5.13 -6.06
CA GLY A 101 -10.20 4.74 -7.38
C GLY A 101 -11.32 4.59 -8.40
N ASN A 102 -11.07 3.75 -9.38
CA ASN A 102 -11.92 3.56 -10.56
C ASN A 102 -12.77 2.28 -10.51
N THR A 103 -13.10 1.81 -9.32
CA THR A 103 -13.92 0.61 -9.06
C THR A 103 -13.24 -0.71 -9.48
N GLU A 104 -11.93 -0.68 -9.67
CA GLU A 104 -11.14 -1.87 -9.95
C GLU A 104 -10.62 -2.51 -8.66
N SER A 105 -10.19 -3.76 -8.78
CA SER A 105 -9.58 -4.50 -7.66
C SER A 105 -8.09 -4.25 -7.63
N TYR A 106 -7.59 -3.94 -6.45
CA TYR A 106 -6.17 -3.72 -6.15
C TYR A 106 -5.75 -4.58 -4.98
N ASN A 107 -4.45 -4.64 -4.74
CA ASN A 107 -3.90 -5.37 -3.59
C ASN A 107 -3.03 -4.47 -2.74
N ILE A 108 -3.02 -4.75 -1.43
CA ILE A 108 -1.92 -4.33 -0.59
C ILE A 108 -0.98 -5.53 -0.44
N HIS A 109 0.32 -5.31 -0.68
CA HIS A 109 1.35 -6.33 -0.53
C HIS A 109 2.27 -5.98 0.62
N PHE A 110 2.62 -6.99 1.41
CA PHE A 110 3.68 -6.91 2.42
C PHE A 110 4.81 -7.84 2.03
N ARG A 111 6.03 -7.39 2.26
CA ARG A 111 7.21 -8.23 2.18
C ARG A 111 7.93 -8.22 3.52
N THR A 112 8.41 -9.38 3.91
CA THR A 112 9.19 -9.56 5.13
C THR A 112 10.62 -9.97 4.77
N ASP A 113 11.52 -9.87 5.73
CA ASP A 113 12.95 -10.13 5.54
C ASP A 113 13.25 -11.60 5.20
N ASP A 114 12.33 -12.51 5.50
CA ASP A 114 12.45 -13.93 5.20
C ASP A 114 11.98 -14.32 3.79
N LEU A 115 11.49 -13.38 2.99
CA LEU A 115 11.16 -13.62 1.59
C LEU A 115 12.40 -13.40 0.70
N TRP A 116 12.75 -14.43 -0.08
CA TRP A 116 13.95 -14.43 -0.94
C TRP A 116 13.66 -13.97 -2.38
N PHE A 117 12.47 -14.27 -2.89
CA PHE A 117 12.16 -14.05 -4.30
C PHE A 117 11.25 -12.85 -4.51
N PRO A 118 11.48 -12.04 -5.56
CA PRO A 118 10.69 -10.81 -5.81
C PRO A 118 9.19 -11.03 -5.95
N TRP A 119 8.77 -12.22 -6.41
CA TRP A 119 7.36 -12.56 -6.64
C TRP A 119 6.63 -13.02 -5.39
N GLN A 120 7.32 -13.24 -4.28
CA GLN A 120 6.72 -13.64 -3.01
C GLN A 120 6.16 -12.43 -2.27
N SER A 121 5.01 -12.60 -1.67
CA SER A 121 4.40 -11.54 -0.84
C SER A 121 3.29 -12.09 0.05
N TYR A 122 2.81 -11.24 0.95
CA TYR A 122 1.59 -11.43 1.73
C TYR A 122 0.60 -10.38 1.25
N ARG A 123 -0.63 -10.78 0.91
CA ARG A 123 -1.56 -9.96 0.12
C ARG A 123 -2.93 -9.86 0.74
N TYR A 124 -3.57 -8.73 0.50
CA TYR A 124 -4.99 -8.52 0.74
C TYR A 124 -5.58 -7.76 -0.44
N SER A 125 -6.70 -8.24 -1.01
CA SER A 125 -7.37 -7.60 -2.13
C SER A 125 -8.47 -6.66 -1.65
N PHE A 126 -8.58 -5.50 -2.28
CA PHE A 126 -9.63 -4.52 -2.00
C PHE A 126 -10.13 -3.88 -3.28
N THR A 127 -11.36 -3.34 -3.24
CA THR A 127 -11.92 -2.55 -4.34
C THR A 127 -11.80 -1.07 -4.01
N ALA A 128 -11.27 -0.28 -4.95
CA ALA A 128 -11.15 1.17 -4.81
C ALA A 128 -12.27 1.86 -5.58
N THR A 129 -13.34 2.25 -4.89
CA THR A 129 -14.47 2.98 -5.48
C THR A 129 -14.17 4.47 -5.58
N PRO A 130 -14.95 5.26 -6.38
CA PRO A 130 -14.71 6.70 -6.50
C PRO A 130 -14.78 7.50 -5.20
N ASP A 131 -15.54 7.04 -4.21
CA ASP A 131 -15.58 7.65 -2.90
C ASP A 131 -14.52 7.06 -1.98
N TRP A 132 -13.99 7.86 -1.07
CA TRP A 132 -13.03 7.39 -0.08
C TRP A 132 -13.62 6.27 0.77
N GLN A 133 -12.87 5.16 0.86
CA GLN A 133 -13.20 4.00 1.69
C GLN A 133 -12.02 3.65 2.59
N THR A 134 -12.34 3.25 3.80
CA THR A 134 -11.36 2.78 4.77
C THR A 134 -11.43 1.27 4.89
N TYR A 135 -10.28 0.61 4.73
CA TYR A 135 -10.12 -0.82 4.98
C TYR A 135 -9.23 -1.03 6.18
N ARG A 136 -9.75 -1.75 7.15
CA ARG A 136 -9.02 -2.13 8.36
C ARG A 136 -8.70 -3.61 8.29
N ILE A 137 -7.42 -3.92 8.12
CA ILE A 137 -6.96 -5.24 7.70
C ILE A 137 -6.06 -5.83 8.81
N PRO A 138 -6.57 -6.80 9.60
CA PRO A 138 -5.70 -7.52 10.52
C PRO A 138 -4.58 -8.24 9.78
N PHE A 139 -3.39 -8.28 10.36
CA PHE A 139 -2.27 -9.00 9.74
C PHE A 139 -2.57 -10.48 9.53
N THR A 140 -3.46 -11.06 10.36
CA THR A 140 -3.90 -12.45 10.23
C THR A 140 -4.74 -12.72 8.98
N GLU A 141 -5.27 -11.68 8.34
CA GLU A 141 -6.04 -11.80 7.08
C GLU A 141 -5.19 -11.71 5.83
N LEU A 142 -3.89 -11.48 5.95
CA LEU A 142 -2.99 -11.48 4.81
C LEU A 142 -2.82 -12.90 4.28
N THR A 143 -2.94 -13.05 2.96
CA THR A 143 -2.81 -14.33 2.27
C THR A 143 -1.39 -14.51 1.75
N LYS A 144 -0.79 -15.66 2.04
CA LYS A 144 0.53 -16.03 1.50
C LYS A 144 0.45 -16.17 -0.01
N TYR A 145 1.43 -15.62 -0.71
CA TYR A 145 1.56 -15.81 -2.15
C TYR A 145 2.96 -16.34 -2.48
N LYS A 146 2.99 -17.57 -2.97
CA LYS A 146 4.20 -18.31 -3.39
C LYS A 146 5.27 -18.43 -2.30
N THR A 147 4.84 -18.51 -1.05
CA THR A 147 5.68 -18.80 0.09
C THR A 147 4.95 -19.70 1.08
N PHE A 148 5.70 -20.51 1.81
CA PHE A 148 5.19 -21.33 2.90
C PHE A 148 5.45 -20.70 4.28
N SER A 149 6.25 -19.65 4.32
CA SER A 149 6.56 -18.94 5.58
C SER A 149 5.35 -18.15 6.07
N ASP A 150 5.09 -18.20 7.36
CA ASP A 150 4.06 -17.36 7.98
C ASP A 150 4.50 -15.90 8.00
N PHE A 151 3.53 -15.00 7.97
CA PHE A 151 3.81 -13.56 8.03
C PHE A 151 4.42 -13.21 9.39
N SER A 152 5.62 -12.64 9.35
CA SER A 152 6.36 -12.17 10.53
C SER A 152 6.24 -10.65 10.64
N LYS A 153 5.30 -10.19 11.47
CA LYS A 153 5.05 -8.74 11.62
C LYS A 153 6.21 -7.96 12.27
N ASP A 154 7.16 -8.65 12.86
CA ASP A 154 8.38 -8.07 13.43
C ASP A 154 9.48 -7.85 12.38
N GLU A 155 9.26 -8.26 11.14
CA GLU A 155 10.27 -8.25 10.08
C GLU A 155 9.75 -7.65 8.76
N ILE A 156 8.91 -6.64 8.81
CA ILE A 156 8.33 -6.02 7.61
C ILE A 156 9.34 -5.12 6.94
N VAL A 157 9.68 -5.39 5.68
CA VAL A 157 10.64 -4.57 4.92
C VAL A 157 9.96 -3.60 3.98
N ARG A 158 8.77 -3.94 3.43
CA ARG A 158 8.12 -3.11 2.43
C ARG A 158 6.61 -3.34 2.40
N ILE A 159 5.89 -2.26 2.10
CA ILE A 159 4.45 -2.29 1.78
C ILE A 159 4.28 -1.77 0.35
N GLY A 160 3.34 -2.35 -0.41
CA GLY A 160 2.99 -1.88 -1.73
C GLY A 160 1.49 -1.81 -1.94
N VAL A 161 1.04 -0.81 -2.70
CA VAL A 161 -0.30 -0.76 -3.28
C VAL A 161 -0.16 -1.13 -4.75
N VAL A 162 -0.83 -2.19 -5.18
CA VAL A 162 -0.48 -2.92 -6.40
C VAL A 162 -1.70 -3.14 -7.28
N ALA A 163 -1.54 -2.84 -8.56
CA ALA A 163 -2.43 -3.22 -9.65
C ALA A 163 -1.78 -4.38 -10.41
N ILE A 164 -2.40 -5.56 -10.44
CA ILE A 164 -1.72 -6.78 -10.84
C ILE A 164 -2.67 -7.82 -11.43
N GLY A 165 -2.13 -8.65 -12.32
CA GLY A 165 -2.67 -9.95 -12.68
C GLY A 165 -3.57 -9.98 -13.90
N ARG A 166 -3.87 -8.83 -14.51
CA ARG A 166 -4.69 -8.73 -15.72
C ARG A 166 -4.40 -7.42 -16.45
N ASP A 167 -4.81 -7.36 -17.71
CA ASP A 167 -4.75 -6.12 -18.49
C ASP A 167 -5.89 -5.20 -18.04
N PHE A 168 -5.57 -4.01 -17.56
CA PHE A 168 -6.58 -3.00 -17.20
C PHE A 168 -5.95 -1.63 -16.99
N SER A 169 -6.79 -0.60 -17.04
CA SER A 169 -6.40 0.76 -16.67
C SER A 169 -6.47 0.88 -15.14
N ALA A 170 -5.33 1.14 -14.52
CA ALA A 170 -5.24 1.36 -13.08
C ALA A 170 -5.38 2.85 -12.78
N ASP A 171 -6.14 3.16 -11.75
CA ASP A 171 -6.27 4.52 -11.20
C ASP A 171 -6.71 4.41 -9.74
N VAL A 172 -5.76 4.48 -8.83
CA VAL A 172 -5.98 4.30 -7.40
C VAL A 172 -5.29 5.41 -6.61
N ARG A 173 -5.99 5.89 -5.58
CA ARG A 173 -5.52 6.94 -4.68
C ARG A 173 -5.43 6.40 -3.27
N LEU A 174 -4.38 6.82 -2.58
CA LEU A 174 -4.12 6.49 -1.18
C LEU A 174 -3.97 7.80 -0.39
N SER A 175 -4.88 8.07 0.54
CA SER A 175 -4.80 9.26 1.40
C SER A 175 -4.06 8.98 2.69
N SER A 176 -4.17 7.75 3.22
CA SER A 176 -3.51 7.40 4.47
C SER A 176 -3.24 5.91 4.59
N ILE A 177 -2.21 5.60 5.33
CA ILE A 177 -1.88 4.25 5.78
C ILE A 177 -1.30 4.33 7.19
N LYS A 178 -1.83 3.50 8.07
CA LYS A 178 -1.36 3.41 9.45
C LYS A 178 -1.38 1.97 9.95
N PHE A 179 -0.53 1.66 10.91
CA PHE A 179 -0.64 0.46 11.72
C PHE A 179 -1.51 0.78 12.94
N TYR A 180 -2.48 -0.07 13.22
CA TYR A 180 -3.38 0.11 14.34
C TYR A 180 -3.17 -0.95 15.42
N ARG A 181 -3.53 -0.58 16.62
CA ARG A 181 -3.54 -1.46 17.78
C ARG A 181 -4.97 -1.63 18.29
N GLU A 182 -5.36 -2.83 18.55
CA GLU A 182 -6.62 -3.14 19.24
C GLU A 182 -6.41 -3.46 20.71
#